data_65b5b2d4f2d6a94f77128cb2af425c66
#
_entry.id   65b5b2d4f2d6a94f77128cb2af425c66
#
_cell.length_a   1.000
_cell.length_b   1.000
_cell.length_c   1.000
_cell.angle_alpha   90.00
_cell.angle_beta   90.00
_cell.angle_gamma   90.00
#
_symmetry.space_group_name_H-M   'P 1'
#
loop_
_entity.id
_entity.type
_entity.pdbx_description
1 polymer ?
#
loop_
_entity_poly.entity_id
_entity_poly.type
_entity_poly.pdbx_seq_one_letter_code
_entity_poly.pdbx_strand_id
1 'polypeptide(L)'
;MISFRQPFAGSYPITLDFGETWGKVYTEKNPHKGVDYGCPEGTEVLASADGMIKYVGFAATGYGNFAIIEHEDGSGTVYAHLKMVKVKDYQQVKQGDVIGWSGNTGNSSGPHLHFEYRTIASDYTSAEDPKPLMKSVLDPAPINPTPAPEKPEFEAIEPGVCIVVCDYANVRCHCDMNRVIGMRKKGDIIAIGDDVTMYNGLPYRDYYDPTYKCWLRIAEHDPYTQIIKNYKGL
;
A
#
# COMPACT_ATOMS: atom_id res chain seq x y z
N MET A 1 1.45 -22.39 -16.34
CA MET A 1 1.92 -22.35 -14.94
C MET A 1 2.53 -20.98 -14.74
N ILE A 2 2.04 -20.22 -13.76
CA ILE A 2 2.52 -18.86 -13.45
C ILE A 2 3.95 -18.96 -12.90
N SER A 3 4.82 -18.06 -13.34
CA SER A 3 6.20 -17.96 -12.88
C SER A 3 6.30 -16.80 -11.91
N PHE A 4 6.65 -17.06 -10.67
CA PHE A 4 6.84 -16.03 -9.66
C PHE A 4 8.30 -15.61 -9.55
N ARG A 5 8.53 -14.32 -9.34
CA ARG A 5 9.83 -13.74 -8.98
C ARG A 5 9.83 -13.29 -7.52
N GLN A 6 11.00 -13.06 -6.96
CA GLN A 6 11.10 -12.37 -5.68
C GLN A 6 10.50 -10.94 -5.76
N PRO A 7 9.87 -10.46 -4.67
CA PRO A 7 9.20 -9.16 -4.65
C PRO A 7 10.18 -7.96 -4.57
N PHE A 8 11.43 -8.15 -4.97
CA PHE A 8 12.49 -7.13 -4.95
C PHE A 8 13.39 -7.23 -6.17
N ALA A 9 14.16 -6.16 -6.43
CA ALA A 9 15.27 -6.18 -7.38
C ALA A 9 16.54 -6.81 -6.80
N GLY A 10 16.68 -6.84 -5.48
CA GLY A 10 17.83 -7.39 -4.74
C GLY A 10 17.49 -8.65 -3.96
N SER A 11 18.39 -9.06 -3.09
CA SER A 11 18.21 -10.17 -2.16
C SER A 11 18.24 -9.65 -0.73
N TYR A 12 17.28 -10.09 0.08
CA TYR A 12 17.16 -9.73 1.49
C TYR A 12 17.07 -11.00 2.34
N PRO A 13 17.61 -10.98 3.58
CA PRO A 13 17.54 -12.13 4.46
C PRO A 13 16.09 -12.39 4.90
N ILE A 14 15.74 -13.67 5.03
CA ILE A 14 14.50 -14.08 5.69
C ILE A 14 14.69 -13.94 7.20
N THR A 15 13.81 -13.18 7.84
CA THR A 15 13.82 -12.92 9.28
C THR A 15 12.78 -13.74 10.04
N LEU A 16 11.72 -14.18 9.36
CA LEU A 16 10.74 -15.14 9.84
C LEU A 16 10.23 -15.97 8.66
N ASP A 17 10.24 -17.29 8.78
CA ASP A 17 9.89 -18.20 7.70
C ASP A 17 8.41 -18.62 7.76
N PHE A 18 7.91 -19.15 6.62
CA PHE A 18 6.58 -19.74 6.55
C PHE A 18 6.43 -20.89 7.55
N GLY A 19 5.31 -20.91 8.27
CA GLY A 19 5.01 -21.94 9.25
C GLY A 19 5.69 -21.78 10.62
N GLU A 20 6.62 -20.82 10.75
CA GLU A 20 7.29 -20.56 12.03
C GLU A 20 6.34 -19.96 13.07
N THR A 21 6.70 -20.15 14.32
CA THR A 21 6.01 -19.57 15.48
C THR A 21 6.89 -18.50 16.11
N TRP A 22 6.27 -17.39 16.55
CA TRP A 22 6.99 -16.30 17.17
C TRP A 22 6.16 -15.63 18.28
N GLY A 23 6.61 -15.78 19.51
CA GLY A 23 5.99 -15.18 20.68
C GLY A 23 4.53 -15.59 20.87
N LYS A 24 3.65 -14.59 21.06
CA LYS A 24 2.19 -14.78 21.16
C LYS A 24 1.46 -14.47 19.85
N VAL A 25 2.17 -13.99 18.84
CA VAL A 25 1.60 -13.58 17.54
C VAL A 25 1.37 -14.79 16.66
N TYR A 26 2.42 -15.59 16.47
CA TYR A 26 2.36 -16.81 15.69
C TYR A 26 2.53 -18.02 16.60
N THR A 27 1.52 -18.88 16.63
CA THR A 27 1.43 -20.06 17.47
C THR A 27 1.26 -21.32 16.64
N GLU A 28 1.41 -22.51 17.24
CA GLU A 28 1.17 -23.79 16.55
C GLU A 28 -0.22 -23.86 15.89
N LYS A 29 -1.23 -23.19 16.46
CA LYS A 29 -2.59 -23.13 15.90
C LYS A 29 -2.75 -22.06 14.82
N ASN A 30 -1.89 -21.08 14.81
CA ASN A 30 -1.89 -19.98 13.83
C ASN A 30 -0.44 -19.60 13.52
N PRO A 31 0.27 -20.43 12.74
CA PRO A 31 1.65 -20.17 12.39
C PRO A 31 1.75 -19.01 11.38
N HIS A 32 2.98 -18.53 11.15
CA HIS A 32 3.26 -17.50 10.16
C HIS A 32 2.79 -17.92 8.76
N LYS A 33 2.02 -17.06 8.09
CA LYS A 33 1.36 -17.38 6.81
C LYS A 33 2.14 -16.95 5.57
N GLY A 34 3.31 -16.38 5.77
CA GLY A 34 4.17 -15.88 4.69
C GLY A 34 5.63 -16.03 5.02
N VAL A 35 6.44 -15.23 4.35
CA VAL A 35 7.87 -15.08 4.59
C VAL A 35 8.14 -13.61 4.85
N ASP A 36 8.86 -13.30 5.94
CA ASP A 36 9.29 -11.96 6.25
C ASP A 36 10.71 -11.72 5.72
N TYR A 37 10.84 -10.74 4.84
CA TYR A 37 12.12 -10.31 4.30
C TYR A 37 12.61 -9.07 5.05
N GLY A 38 13.70 -9.18 5.81
CA GLY A 38 14.34 -8.07 6.51
C GLY A 38 14.98 -7.10 5.53
N CYS A 39 14.24 -6.08 5.13
CA CYS A 39 14.69 -5.05 4.20
C CYS A 39 14.52 -3.66 4.81
N PRO A 40 15.38 -2.68 4.42
CA PRO A 40 15.23 -1.30 4.87
C PRO A 40 13.86 -0.73 4.50
N GLU A 41 13.34 0.15 5.36
CA GLU A 41 12.15 0.92 5.03
C GLU A 41 12.37 1.76 3.77
N GLY A 42 11.39 1.72 2.85
CA GLY A 42 11.48 2.41 1.57
C GLY A 42 12.10 1.58 0.45
N THR A 43 12.39 0.28 0.67
CA THR A 43 12.78 -0.64 -0.41
C THR A 43 11.61 -0.81 -1.38
N GLU A 44 11.87 -0.70 -2.68
CA GLU A 44 10.85 -0.94 -3.71
C GLU A 44 10.33 -2.38 -3.64
N VAL A 45 9.01 -2.51 -3.59
CA VAL A 45 8.31 -3.78 -3.61
C VAL A 45 7.67 -3.98 -4.98
N LEU A 46 7.96 -5.13 -5.58
CA LEU A 46 7.61 -5.45 -6.96
C LEU A 46 6.53 -6.53 -7.02
N ALA A 47 5.64 -6.45 -8.00
CA ALA A 47 4.71 -7.52 -8.31
C ALA A 47 5.46 -8.81 -8.66
N SER A 48 5.18 -9.90 -7.94
CA SER A 48 5.86 -11.19 -8.13
C SER A 48 5.43 -11.93 -9.40
N ALA A 49 4.26 -11.63 -9.93
CA ALA A 49 3.74 -12.12 -11.21
C ALA A 49 2.74 -11.13 -11.80
N ASP A 50 2.37 -11.32 -13.07
CA ASP A 50 1.27 -10.61 -13.71
C ASP A 50 -0.04 -10.86 -12.95
N GLY A 51 -0.90 -9.86 -12.88
CA GLY A 51 -2.22 -10.00 -12.23
C GLY A 51 -2.98 -8.70 -12.12
N MET A 52 -4.04 -8.74 -11.34
CA MET A 52 -4.87 -7.59 -11.01
C MET A 52 -4.83 -7.35 -9.51
N ILE A 53 -4.69 -6.09 -9.12
CA ILE A 53 -4.81 -5.72 -7.70
C ILE A 53 -6.22 -6.06 -7.22
N LYS A 54 -6.32 -7.07 -6.38
CA LYS A 54 -7.60 -7.50 -5.78
C LYS A 54 -8.07 -6.54 -4.72
N TYR A 55 -7.13 -6.07 -3.90
CA TYR A 55 -7.42 -5.23 -2.75
C TYR A 55 -6.19 -4.46 -2.28
N VAL A 56 -6.38 -3.20 -1.96
CA VAL A 56 -5.44 -2.34 -1.22
C VAL A 56 -6.09 -1.93 0.09
N GLY A 57 -5.41 -2.12 1.20
CA GLY A 57 -6.00 -1.83 2.51
C GLY A 57 -5.01 -1.47 3.61
N PHE A 58 -5.60 -1.19 4.78
CA PHE A 58 -4.86 -0.96 6.01
C PHE A 58 -5.49 -1.72 7.18
N ALA A 59 -4.68 -2.52 7.88
CA ALA A 59 -5.08 -3.29 9.05
C ALA A 59 -4.13 -3.01 10.22
N ALA A 60 -4.52 -2.13 11.14
CA ALA A 60 -3.66 -1.64 12.22
C ALA A 60 -3.11 -2.75 13.15
N THR A 61 -3.89 -3.80 13.39
CA THR A 61 -3.52 -4.94 14.25
C THR A 61 -3.02 -6.15 13.47
N GLY A 62 -2.74 -6.00 12.18
CA GLY A 62 -2.29 -7.06 11.27
C GLY A 62 -1.32 -6.51 10.24
N TYR A 63 -1.64 -6.65 8.98
CA TYR A 63 -0.80 -6.34 7.82
C TYR A 63 -0.31 -4.89 7.66
N GLY A 64 -0.81 -3.92 8.44
CA GLY A 64 -0.52 -2.51 8.18
C GLY A 64 -1.07 -2.09 6.82
N ASN A 65 -0.33 -1.29 6.06
CA ASN A 65 -0.63 -1.05 4.65
C ASN A 65 -0.27 -2.30 3.85
N PHE A 66 -1.19 -2.75 2.99
CA PHE A 66 -0.97 -3.95 2.21
C PHE A 66 -1.67 -3.92 0.86
N ALA A 67 -1.19 -4.74 -0.06
CA ALA A 67 -1.82 -5.01 -1.34
C ALA A 67 -1.94 -6.53 -1.57
N ILE A 68 -3.00 -6.95 -2.25
CA ILE A 68 -3.22 -8.33 -2.71
C ILE A 68 -3.31 -8.28 -4.23
N ILE A 69 -2.51 -9.10 -4.91
CA ILE A 69 -2.61 -9.34 -6.35
C ILE A 69 -3.31 -10.68 -6.56
N GLU A 70 -4.36 -10.68 -7.39
CA GLU A 70 -4.98 -11.91 -7.91
C GLU A 70 -4.40 -12.22 -9.27
N HIS A 71 -3.94 -13.45 -9.45
CA HIS A 71 -3.34 -13.95 -10.67
C HIS A 71 -4.35 -14.67 -11.56
N GLU A 72 -3.99 -14.94 -12.82
CA GLU A 72 -4.90 -15.52 -13.82
C GLU A 72 -5.49 -16.87 -13.41
N ASP A 73 -4.78 -17.66 -12.60
CA ASP A 73 -5.23 -18.97 -12.11
C ASP A 73 -6.06 -18.89 -10.81
N GLY A 74 -6.38 -17.70 -10.33
CA GLY A 74 -7.11 -17.44 -9.08
C GLY A 74 -6.24 -17.47 -7.83
N SER A 75 -4.96 -17.80 -7.95
CA SER A 75 -4.00 -17.67 -6.86
C SER A 75 -3.72 -16.19 -6.54
N GLY A 76 -3.05 -15.92 -5.43
CA GLY A 76 -2.75 -14.56 -5.06
C GLY A 76 -1.43 -14.40 -4.33
N THR A 77 -0.89 -13.17 -4.38
CA THR A 77 0.25 -12.75 -3.58
C THR A 77 -0.13 -11.56 -2.71
N VAL A 78 0.35 -11.56 -1.46
CA VAL A 78 0.10 -10.51 -0.46
C VAL A 78 1.41 -9.83 -0.11
N TYR A 79 1.38 -8.52 -0.05
CA TYR A 79 2.51 -7.66 0.28
C TYR A 79 2.10 -6.76 1.44
N ALA A 80 2.67 -6.96 2.61
CA ALA A 80 2.23 -6.29 3.83
C ALA A 80 3.34 -5.52 4.54
N HIS A 81 2.96 -4.78 5.59
CA HIS A 81 3.78 -3.85 6.37
C HIS A 81 4.38 -2.73 5.54
N LEU A 82 3.74 -2.41 4.40
CA LEU A 82 4.21 -1.38 3.48
C LEU A 82 4.22 0.01 4.14
N LYS A 83 5.23 0.80 3.81
CA LYS A 83 5.24 2.23 4.10
C LYS A 83 4.16 2.95 3.29
N MET A 84 4.12 2.61 2.01
CA MET A 84 3.19 3.20 1.04
C MET A 84 2.85 2.19 -0.06
N VAL A 85 1.60 2.15 -0.46
CA VAL A 85 1.12 1.41 -1.64
C VAL A 85 1.03 2.37 -2.82
N LYS A 86 1.57 1.99 -3.99
CA LYS A 86 1.58 2.80 -5.22
C LYS A 86 0.39 2.51 -6.14
N VAL A 87 -0.20 1.34 -5.98
CA VAL A 87 -1.26 0.80 -6.84
C VAL A 87 -2.64 0.95 -6.19
N LYS A 88 -3.70 0.73 -6.96
CA LYS A 88 -5.10 0.81 -6.51
C LYS A 88 -5.86 -0.46 -6.89
N ASP A 89 -7.01 -0.67 -6.22
CA ASP A 89 -7.92 -1.78 -6.51
C ASP A 89 -8.25 -1.88 -8.01
N TYR A 90 -8.30 -3.10 -8.52
CA TYR A 90 -8.60 -3.46 -9.90
C TYR A 90 -7.59 -2.94 -10.96
N GLN A 91 -6.43 -2.44 -10.54
CA GLN A 91 -5.34 -2.08 -11.43
C GLN A 91 -4.66 -3.34 -11.96
N GLN A 92 -4.45 -3.44 -13.27
CA GLN A 92 -3.60 -4.46 -13.87
C GLN A 92 -2.13 -4.14 -13.60
N VAL A 93 -1.36 -5.15 -13.23
CA VAL A 93 0.07 -5.06 -13.00
C VAL A 93 0.80 -6.17 -13.73
N LYS A 94 2.02 -5.87 -14.15
CA LYS A 94 2.95 -6.83 -14.73
C LYS A 94 3.99 -7.27 -13.72
N GLN A 95 4.50 -8.48 -13.89
CA GLN A 95 5.62 -8.95 -13.09
C GLN A 95 6.77 -7.94 -13.13
N GLY A 96 7.21 -7.49 -11.95
CA GLY A 96 8.26 -6.50 -11.81
C GLY A 96 7.79 -5.05 -11.71
N ASP A 97 6.52 -4.76 -11.89
CA ASP A 97 5.98 -3.42 -11.62
C ASP A 97 6.15 -3.06 -10.14
N VAL A 98 6.55 -1.81 -9.87
CA VAL A 98 6.62 -1.29 -8.49
C VAL A 98 5.20 -1.09 -7.97
N ILE A 99 4.82 -1.82 -6.93
CA ILE A 99 3.50 -1.77 -6.30
C ILE A 99 3.48 -0.98 -4.99
N GLY A 100 4.66 -0.70 -4.43
CA GLY A 100 4.79 0.05 -3.17
C GLY A 100 6.22 0.05 -2.65
N TRP A 101 6.36 0.44 -1.39
CA TRP A 101 7.63 0.47 -0.67
C TRP A 101 7.47 -0.23 0.67
N SER A 102 8.48 -1.03 1.04
CA SER A 102 8.54 -1.69 2.34
C SER A 102 8.51 -0.69 3.50
N GLY A 103 8.03 -1.11 4.64
CA GLY A 103 7.89 -0.25 5.80
C GLY A 103 7.91 -1.01 7.13
N ASN A 104 7.17 -0.46 8.09
CA ASN A 104 7.03 -0.99 9.45
C ASN A 104 5.63 -0.68 10.00
N THR A 105 4.60 -0.78 9.15
CA THR A 105 3.21 -0.46 9.53
C THR A 105 2.47 -1.68 10.05
N GLY A 106 1.39 -1.47 10.81
CA GLY A 106 0.59 -2.55 11.38
C GLY A 106 1.25 -3.23 12.57
N ASN A 107 1.04 -4.55 12.70
CA ASN A 107 1.65 -5.35 13.76
C ASN A 107 3.05 -5.83 13.33
N SER A 108 4.03 -4.95 13.43
CA SER A 108 5.41 -5.19 13.01
C SER A 108 6.40 -4.75 14.08
N SER A 109 7.47 -5.52 14.28
CA SER A 109 8.53 -5.24 15.27
C SER A 109 9.72 -4.46 14.69
N GLY A 110 9.80 -4.31 13.38
CA GLY A 110 10.89 -3.63 12.68
C GLY A 110 10.69 -3.62 11.16
N PRO A 111 11.47 -2.84 10.41
CA PRO A 111 11.34 -2.75 8.96
C PRO A 111 11.51 -4.10 8.27
N HIS A 112 10.49 -4.53 7.53
CA HIS A 112 10.48 -5.75 6.71
C HIS A 112 9.34 -5.72 5.68
N LEU A 113 9.36 -6.65 4.74
CA LEU A 113 8.22 -7.01 3.92
C LEU A 113 7.71 -8.37 4.36
N HIS A 114 6.46 -8.46 4.75
CA HIS A 114 5.73 -9.72 4.87
C HIS A 114 5.13 -10.07 3.51
N PHE A 115 5.47 -11.26 2.99
CA PHE A 115 5.06 -11.73 1.68
C PHE A 115 4.37 -13.09 1.78
N GLU A 116 3.15 -13.21 1.20
CA GLU A 116 2.41 -14.47 1.15
C GLU A 116 2.17 -14.91 -0.30
N TYR A 117 2.12 -16.22 -0.52
CA TYR A 117 1.43 -16.84 -1.63
C TYR A 117 0.18 -17.55 -1.13
N ARG A 118 -0.92 -17.43 -1.85
CA ARG A 118 -2.21 -18.07 -1.57
C ARG A 118 -2.70 -18.81 -2.80
N THR A 119 -3.17 -20.02 -2.63
CA THR A 119 -3.79 -20.78 -3.75
C THR A 119 -5.13 -20.18 -4.17
N ILE A 120 -5.79 -19.44 -3.28
CA ILE A 120 -6.98 -18.62 -3.56
C ILE A 120 -6.74 -17.22 -3.00
N ALA A 121 -6.66 -16.22 -3.87
CA ALA A 121 -6.26 -14.85 -3.53
C ALA A 121 -7.04 -14.23 -2.36
N SER A 122 -8.34 -14.49 -2.26
CA SER A 122 -9.22 -13.96 -1.22
C SER A 122 -9.27 -14.81 0.05
N ASP A 123 -8.68 -16.00 0.06
CA ASP A 123 -8.73 -16.92 1.20
C ASP A 123 -7.42 -16.90 2.00
N TYR A 124 -7.45 -16.25 3.15
CA TYR A 124 -6.34 -16.20 4.10
C TYR A 124 -5.88 -17.62 4.55
N THR A 125 -6.77 -18.60 4.58
CA THR A 125 -6.43 -19.96 5.04
C THR A 125 -5.72 -20.79 3.97
N SER A 126 -5.72 -20.33 2.71
CA SER A 126 -5.10 -20.99 1.57
C SER A 126 -3.63 -20.62 1.38
N ALA A 127 -2.98 -19.99 2.38
CA ALA A 127 -1.58 -19.62 2.32
C ALA A 127 -0.66 -20.84 2.32
N GLU A 128 0.32 -20.84 1.42
CA GLU A 128 1.36 -21.86 1.28
C GLU A 128 2.75 -21.22 1.26
N ASP A 129 3.79 -22.04 1.49
CA ASP A 129 5.18 -21.57 1.44
C ASP A 129 5.51 -21.01 0.04
N PRO A 130 5.80 -19.69 -0.08
CA PRO A 130 6.08 -19.08 -1.37
C PRO A 130 7.45 -19.49 -1.96
N LYS A 131 8.38 -19.92 -1.15
CA LYS A 131 9.79 -20.15 -1.57
C LYS A 131 9.95 -21.15 -2.72
N PRO A 132 9.23 -22.30 -2.74
CA PRO A 132 9.34 -23.25 -3.86
C PRO A 132 8.88 -22.68 -5.21
N LEU A 133 8.03 -21.64 -5.18
CA LEU A 133 7.48 -21.01 -6.38
C LEU A 133 8.38 -19.89 -6.91
N MET A 134 9.26 -19.36 -6.07
CA MET A 134 10.16 -18.26 -6.44
C MET A 134 11.30 -18.78 -7.31
N LYS A 135 11.37 -18.35 -8.56
CA LYS A 135 12.56 -18.58 -9.37
C LYS A 135 13.75 -17.84 -8.76
N SER A 136 14.89 -18.51 -8.72
CA SER A 136 16.16 -17.90 -8.35
C SER A 136 16.36 -16.60 -9.13
N VAL A 137 16.84 -15.54 -8.46
CA VAL A 137 17.11 -14.19 -9.02
C VAL A 137 18.30 -14.25 -9.98
N LEU A 138 18.25 -15.08 -11.03
CA LEU A 138 19.32 -15.19 -12.02
C LEU A 138 19.00 -14.48 -13.34
N ASP A 139 17.89 -13.73 -13.39
CA ASP A 139 17.63 -12.90 -14.55
C ASP A 139 17.07 -11.54 -14.09
N PRO A 140 17.93 -10.52 -13.89
CA PRO A 140 17.43 -9.18 -13.91
C PRO A 140 17.05 -8.90 -15.36
N ALA A 141 15.76 -9.04 -15.71
CA ALA A 141 15.26 -8.19 -16.79
C ALA A 141 15.74 -6.78 -16.46
N PRO A 142 16.39 -6.07 -17.40
CA PRO A 142 16.91 -4.74 -17.10
C PRO A 142 15.75 -3.90 -16.62
N ILE A 143 15.67 -3.70 -15.30
CA ILE A 143 14.88 -2.63 -14.73
C ILE A 143 15.59 -1.38 -15.24
N ASN A 144 15.02 -0.77 -16.28
CA ASN A 144 15.21 0.65 -16.43
C ASN A 144 14.69 1.22 -15.10
N PRO A 145 15.53 1.75 -14.23
CA PRO A 145 15.03 2.42 -13.04
C PRO A 145 14.13 3.52 -13.61
N THR A 146 12.82 3.34 -13.43
CA THR A 146 11.92 4.49 -13.56
C THR A 146 12.52 5.49 -12.60
N PRO A 147 13.01 6.65 -13.07
CA PRO A 147 13.60 7.63 -12.18
C PRO A 147 12.61 7.79 -11.04
N ALA A 148 13.12 7.74 -9.80
CA ALA A 148 12.29 8.02 -8.62
C ALA A 148 11.50 9.27 -9.00
N PRO A 149 10.15 9.26 -8.88
CA PRO A 149 9.37 10.41 -9.29
C PRO A 149 10.07 11.61 -8.65
N GLU A 150 10.56 12.52 -9.49
CA GLU A 150 11.12 13.80 -9.02
C GLU A 150 10.10 14.31 -8.02
N LYS A 151 10.57 14.69 -6.83
CA LYS A 151 9.68 15.28 -5.82
C LYS A 151 8.88 16.32 -6.57
N PRO A 152 7.55 16.17 -6.71
CA PRO A 152 6.79 17.20 -7.40
C PRO A 152 7.10 18.52 -6.69
N GLU A 153 7.61 19.51 -7.41
CA GLU A 153 7.66 20.88 -6.91
C GLU A 153 6.20 21.31 -6.75
N PHE A 154 5.74 21.28 -5.52
CA PHE A 154 4.40 21.75 -5.20
C PHE A 154 4.43 23.28 -5.19
N GLU A 155 3.83 23.90 -6.19
CA GLU A 155 3.47 25.32 -6.09
C GLU A 155 2.52 25.49 -4.90
N ALA A 156 2.69 26.54 -4.13
CA ALA A 156 1.76 26.90 -3.06
C ALA A 156 0.35 27.00 -3.65
N ILE A 157 -0.56 26.14 -3.17
CA ILE A 157 -1.94 26.11 -3.67
C ILE A 157 -2.78 26.98 -2.76
N GLU A 158 -3.49 27.94 -3.37
CA GLU A 158 -4.46 28.77 -2.68
C GLU A 158 -5.59 27.93 -2.06
N PRO A 159 -6.21 28.40 -0.95
CA PRO A 159 -7.39 27.78 -0.38
C PRO A 159 -8.44 27.51 -1.45
N GLY A 160 -9.08 26.37 -1.40
CA GLY A 160 -9.97 25.99 -2.46
C GLY A 160 -10.91 24.82 -2.12
N VAL A 161 -11.34 24.15 -3.15
CA VAL A 161 -12.21 23.00 -3.08
C VAL A 161 -11.49 21.79 -3.67
N CYS A 162 -11.51 20.69 -2.97
CA CYS A 162 -11.00 19.40 -3.43
C CYS A 162 -12.15 18.54 -3.95
N ILE A 163 -11.97 17.92 -5.11
CA ILE A 163 -12.90 16.89 -5.60
C ILE A 163 -12.21 15.53 -5.53
N VAL A 164 -12.94 14.56 -5.00
CA VAL A 164 -12.52 13.15 -5.03
C VAL A 164 -12.71 12.61 -6.44
N VAL A 165 -11.64 12.21 -7.11
CA VAL A 165 -11.65 11.74 -8.52
C VAL A 165 -11.57 10.23 -8.65
N CYS A 166 -11.15 9.51 -7.62
CA CYS A 166 -11.22 8.06 -7.53
C CYS A 166 -12.54 7.61 -6.91
N ASP A 167 -12.82 6.31 -6.93
CA ASP A 167 -14.04 5.79 -6.35
C ASP A 167 -14.14 6.04 -4.85
N TYR A 168 -12.99 6.00 -4.14
CA TYR A 168 -12.89 6.29 -2.70
C TYR A 168 -11.55 6.94 -2.35
N ALA A 169 -11.57 7.92 -1.45
CA ALA A 169 -10.38 8.51 -0.84
C ALA A 169 -10.40 8.31 0.69
N ASN A 170 -9.28 7.86 1.24
CA ASN A 170 -9.15 7.68 2.68
C ASN A 170 -9.09 9.03 3.41
N VAL A 171 -9.86 9.12 4.47
CA VAL A 171 -9.89 10.27 5.38
C VAL A 171 -9.11 9.91 6.63
N ARG A 172 -8.09 10.73 6.96
CA ARG A 172 -7.19 10.48 8.10
C ARG A 172 -7.48 11.43 9.25
N CYS A 173 -7.20 10.97 10.49
CA CYS A 173 -7.30 11.81 11.66
C CYS A 173 -6.25 12.93 11.62
N HIS A 174 -6.66 14.17 11.92
CA HIS A 174 -5.73 15.30 12.06
C HIS A 174 -4.66 15.05 13.14
N CYS A 175 -5.02 14.40 14.23
CA CYS A 175 -4.12 14.11 15.35
C CYS A 175 -3.27 12.85 15.16
N ASP A 176 -3.64 11.95 14.22
CA ASP A 176 -2.92 10.71 13.94
C ASP A 176 -3.07 10.35 12.45
N MET A 177 -2.08 10.69 11.66
CA MET A 177 -2.06 10.46 10.21
C MET A 177 -2.04 8.98 9.83
N ASN A 178 -1.69 8.08 10.75
CA ASN A 178 -1.76 6.63 10.50
C ASN A 178 -3.19 6.09 10.63
N ARG A 179 -4.09 6.85 11.25
CA ARG A 179 -5.45 6.42 11.52
C ARG A 179 -6.40 6.87 10.41
N VAL A 180 -6.84 5.93 9.57
CA VAL A 180 -7.97 6.12 8.66
C VAL A 180 -9.26 6.05 9.47
N ILE A 181 -10.10 7.09 9.40
CA ILE A 181 -11.35 7.18 10.16
C ILE A 181 -12.58 7.19 9.28
N GLY A 182 -12.40 7.24 7.97
CA GLY A 182 -13.52 7.22 7.02
C GLY A 182 -13.04 7.24 5.58
N MET A 183 -14.00 7.30 4.66
CA MET A 183 -13.76 7.40 3.23
C MET A 183 -14.69 8.44 2.60
N ARG A 184 -14.21 9.08 1.53
CA ARG A 184 -14.99 9.92 0.63
C ARG A 184 -15.15 9.24 -0.72
N LYS A 185 -16.29 9.43 -1.35
CA LYS A 185 -16.63 8.83 -2.64
C LYS A 185 -16.28 9.77 -3.79
N LYS A 186 -16.15 9.20 -4.97
CA LYS A 186 -15.98 9.97 -6.20
C LYS A 186 -17.07 11.01 -6.38
N GLY A 187 -16.65 12.24 -6.64
CA GLY A 187 -17.54 13.38 -6.80
C GLY A 187 -17.83 14.14 -5.50
N ASP A 188 -17.41 13.64 -4.32
CA ASP A 188 -17.53 14.42 -3.09
C ASP A 188 -16.70 15.70 -3.23
N ILE A 189 -17.32 16.82 -2.87
CA ILE A 189 -16.71 18.15 -2.88
C ILE A 189 -16.40 18.54 -1.45
N ILE A 190 -15.15 18.91 -1.20
CA ILE A 190 -14.63 19.18 0.14
C ILE A 190 -13.99 20.56 0.15
N ALA A 191 -14.42 21.44 1.05
CA ALA A 191 -13.72 22.69 1.29
C ALA A 191 -12.45 22.42 2.11
N ILE A 192 -11.30 22.87 1.62
CA ILE A 192 -9.99 22.65 2.25
C ILE A 192 -9.43 23.95 2.80
N GLY A 193 -8.76 23.85 3.96
CA GLY A 193 -8.09 24.97 4.60
C GLY A 193 -6.71 25.28 4.01
N ASP A 194 -6.04 26.26 4.58
CA ASP A 194 -4.72 26.76 4.13
C ASP A 194 -3.57 25.92 4.65
N ASP A 195 -3.78 25.18 5.73
CA ASP A 195 -2.73 24.42 6.40
C ASP A 195 -2.38 23.14 5.62
N VAL A 196 -1.12 23.05 5.21
CA VAL A 196 -0.57 21.86 4.53
C VAL A 196 0.34 21.12 5.49
N THR A 197 0.08 19.84 5.68
CA THR A 197 0.97 18.94 6.42
C THR A 197 1.58 17.91 5.47
N MET A 198 2.90 17.80 5.48
CA MET A 198 3.61 16.77 4.71
C MET A 198 3.60 15.44 5.47
N TYR A 199 3.10 14.39 4.84
CA TYR A 199 3.11 13.03 5.38
C TYR A 199 3.50 12.04 4.29
N ASN A 200 4.52 11.24 4.53
CA ASN A 200 5.09 10.30 3.55
C ASN A 200 5.42 10.92 2.18
N GLY A 201 5.86 12.20 2.18
CA GLY A 201 6.20 12.92 0.95
C GLY A 201 5.01 13.46 0.17
N LEU A 202 3.78 13.29 0.67
CA LEU A 202 2.57 13.84 0.09
C LEU A 202 2.04 15.00 0.93
N PRO A 203 1.55 16.08 0.33
CA PRO A 203 0.87 17.15 1.02
C PRO A 203 -0.56 16.72 1.39
N TYR A 204 -0.96 17.03 2.61
CA TYR A 204 -2.31 16.85 3.12
C TYR A 204 -2.85 18.19 3.58
N ARG A 205 -4.12 18.45 3.27
CA ARG A 205 -4.83 19.62 3.76
C ARG A 205 -5.89 19.25 4.78
N ASP A 206 -6.04 20.15 5.74
CA ASP A 206 -7.08 20.03 6.74
C ASP A 206 -8.42 20.45 6.15
N TYR A 207 -9.48 19.78 6.55
CA TYR A 207 -10.85 20.18 6.29
C TYR A 207 -11.76 19.82 7.47
N TYR A 208 -12.80 20.59 7.68
CA TYR A 208 -13.80 20.28 8.71
C TYR A 208 -14.86 19.34 8.12
N ASP A 209 -15.04 18.18 8.75
CA ASP A 209 -16.04 17.22 8.32
C ASP A 209 -17.28 17.31 9.22
N PRO A 210 -18.43 17.74 8.68
CA PRO A 210 -19.66 17.89 9.48
C PRO A 210 -20.24 16.54 9.92
N THR A 211 -19.93 15.44 9.22
CA THR A 211 -20.38 14.08 9.57
C THR A 211 -19.70 13.60 10.84
N TYR A 212 -18.38 13.79 10.90
CA TYR A 212 -17.57 13.37 12.05
C TYR A 212 -17.38 14.49 13.08
N LYS A 213 -17.84 15.72 12.78
CA LYS A 213 -17.73 16.93 13.62
C LYS A 213 -16.29 17.18 14.12
N CYS A 214 -15.31 16.96 13.25
CA CYS A 214 -13.91 17.16 13.57
C CYS A 214 -13.10 17.61 12.34
N TRP A 215 -11.90 18.12 12.59
CA TRP A 215 -10.95 18.43 11.54
C TRP A 215 -10.25 17.15 11.07
N LEU A 216 -10.22 16.96 9.77
CA LEU A 216 -9.64 15.79 9.10
C LEU A 216 -8.62 16.23 8.06
N ARG A 217 -7.87 15.28 7.54
CA ARG A 217 -6.87 15.51 6.51
C ARG A 217 -7.10 14.64 5.30
N ILE A 218 -6.95 15.23 4.12
CA ILE A 218 -7.03 14.54 2.84
C ILE A 218 -5.79 14.87 2.00
N ALA A 219 -5.28 13.87 1.28
CA ALA A 219 -4.14 14.06 0.40
C ALA A 219 -4.45 15.06 -0.72
N GLU A 220 -3.56 16.00 -0.96
CA GLU A 220 -3.75 17.08 -1.94
C GLU A 220 -3.45 16.57 -3.34
N HIS A 221 -2.50 15.95 -3.72
CA HIS A 221 -2.13 15.53 -5.08
C HIS A 221 -1.96 14.00 -5.21
N ASP A 222 -2.68 13.27 -4.44
CA ASP A 222 -2.81 11.83 -4.61
C ASP A 222 -3.60 11.57 -5.92
N PRO A 223 -3.38 10.47 -6.63
CA PRO A 223 -4.24 10.07 -7.73
C PRO A 223 -5.74 9.97 -7.35
N TYR A 224 -6.05 10.09 -6.09
CA TYR A 224 -7.39 10.00 -5.51
C TYR A 224 -8.12 11.33 -5.35
N THR A 225 -7.42 12.47 -5.40
CA THR A 225 -8.02 13.79 -5.18
C THR A 225 -7.51 14.81 -6.19
N GLN A 226 -8.37 15.70 -6.64
CA GLN A 226 -8.03 16.82 -7.49
C GLN A 226 -8.51 18.12 -6.87
N ILE A 227 -7.60 19.07 -6.72
CA ILE A 227 -7.93 20.41 -6.24
C ILE A 227 -8.41 21.25 -7.42
N ILE A 228 -9.59 21.83 -7.28
CA ILE A 228 -10.14 22.76 -8.25
C ILE A 228 -9.98 24.18 -7.72
N LYS A 229 -9.11 24.95 -8.38
CA LYS A 229 -8.96 26.38 -8.12
C LYS A 229 -10.20 27.10 -8.64
N ASN A 230 -10.73 28.04 -7.84
CA ASN A 230 -11.85 28.93 -8.23
C ASN A 230 -13.19 28.23 -8.49
N TYR A 231 -13.57 27.24 -7.70
CA TYR A 231 -14.91 26.69 -7.78
C TYR A 231 -15.95 27.75 -7.33
N LYS A 232 -16.80 28.21 -8.28
CA LYS A 232 -17.83 29.24 -8.05
C LYS A 232 -19.17 28.69 -7.57
N GLY A 233 -19.23 27.49 -7.08
CA GLY A 233 -20.47 26.77 -6.77
C GLY A 233 -20.78 26.56 -5.28
N LEU A 234 -20.10 27.27 -4.37
CA LEU A 234 -20.46 27.30 -2.93
C LEU A 234 -20.88 28.69 -2.53
#